data_e75bfed047263823a19a6d92201988df
#
_entry.id   e75bfed047263823a19a6d92201988df
#
_cell.length_a   1.000
_cell.length_b   1.000
_cell.length_c   1.000
_cell.angle_alpha   90.00
_cell.angle_beta   90.00
_cell.angle_gamma   90.00
#
_symmetry.space_group_name_H-M   'P 1'
#
loop_
_entity.id
_entity.type
_entity.pdbx_description
1 polymer ?
#
loop_
_entity_poly.entity_id
_entity_poly.type
_entity_poly.pdbx_seq_one_letter_code
_entity_poly.pdbx_strand_id
1 'polypeptide(L)'
;IKEKPELIPNLIGTTEETTTGIVRLNAMVAAGVLTFPSIAVNDAQTKHFFDNRYGTGQSTLDGIIRATNILLAGKTLVVVGYGWCGKGVAMRARGMGANVVVTEIDPIKAIEAVMDGMRVLPMKEAAKIGDFFVTVTGNRHVIDREHFAVMKDGAIVCNSGHFDLELNLDALRDMSEPAVKRRPFVEEYTSKDGGKSVIVLGEGRLINLAAAEGHPASVMDMSFANQALSAEFLVKNKGTLAAGVHVLPKEVDQEIASLKLHAMGVKMDVLTSEMLEYMSSWETGT
;
A
#
# COMPACT_ATOMS: atom_id res chain seq x y z
N ILE A 1 7.44 -20.29 11.33
CA ILE A 1 7.17 -21.68 10.86
C ILE A 1 8.49 -22.43 10.66
N LYS A 2 9.43 -21.93 9.86
CA LYS A 2 10.75 -22.60 9.68
C LYS A 2 11.56 -22.68 10.96
N GLU A 3 11.46 -21.67 11.82
CA GLU A 3 12.23 -21.57 13.08
C GLU A 3 11.59 -22.34 14.24
N LYS A 4 10.26 -22.57 14.20
CA LYS A 4 9.50 -23.24 15.26
C LYS A 4 8.44 -24.17 14.68
N PRO A 5 8.82 -25.22 13.97
CA PRO A 5 7.90 -26.18 13.36
C PRO A 5 7.04 -26.92 14.37
N GLU A 6 7.50 -27.03 15.62
CA GLU A 6 6.78 -27.67 16.71
C GLU A 6 5.48 -26.95 17.11
N LEU A 7 5.29 -25.70 16.72
CA LEU A 7 4.05 -24.95 16.96
C LEU A 7 2.93 -25.30 15.98
N ILE A 8 3.27 -25.79 14.78
CA ILE A 8 2.30 -26.05 13.70
C ILE A 8 1.15 -26.98 14.13
N PRO A 9 1.36 -28.11 14.85
CA PRO A 9 0.28 -28.99 15.24
C PRO A 9 -0.79 -28.33 16.14
N ASN A 10 -0.43 -27.27 16.85
CA ASN A 10 -1.31 -26.54 17.76
C ASN A 10 -1.87 -25.25 17.14
N LEU A 11 -1.46 -24.92 15.93
CA LEU A 11 -1.89 -23.71 15.23
C LEU A 11 -3.28 -23.91 14.61
N ILE A 12 -4.26 -23.13 15.05
CA ILE A 12 -5.62 -23.15 14.48
C ILE A 12 -5.61 -22.49 13.09
N GLY A 13 -4.83 -21.43 12.91
CA GLY A 13 -4.68 -20.67 11.68
C GLY A 13 -3.94 -19.38 11.93
N THR A 14 -3.80 -18.55 10.90
CA THR A 14 -3.18 -17.23 10.96
C THR A 14 -4.08 -16.18 10.30
N THR A 15 -3.81 -14.91 10.59
CA THR A 15 -4.44 -13.77 9.92
C THR A 15 -3.33 -12.91 9.31
N GLU A 16 -3.53 -12.41 8.09
CA GLU A 16 -2.52 -11.62 7.37
C GLU A 16 -3.08 -10.25 6.98
N GLU A 17 -2.44 -9.21 7.49
CA GLU A 17 -2.81 -7.81 7.30
C GLU A 17 -2.35 -7.24 5.96
N THR A 18 -1.29 -7.80 5.37
CA THR A 18 -0.48 -7.13 4.36
C THR A 18 -0.62 -7.78 2.99
N THR A 19 -0.81 -6.97 1.93
CA THR A 19 -0.86 -7.46 0.54
C THR A 19 0.35 -8.35 0.19
N THR A 20 1.57 -7.92 0.57
CA THR A 20 2.79 -8.69 0.30
C THR A 20 2.87 -10.00 1.08
N GLY A 21 2.29 -10.05 2.29
CA GLY A 21 2.15 -11.27 3.07
C GLY A 21 1.22 -12.27 2.39
N ILE A 22 0.06 -11.80 1.90
CA ILE A 22 -0.90 -12.66 1.17
C ILE A 22 -0.29 -13.21 -0.11
N VAL A 23 0.47 -12.41 -0.87
CA VAL A 23 1.20 -12.91 -2.06
C VAL A 23 2.14 -14.05 -1.69
N ARG A 24 2.83 -13.97 -0.55
CA ARG A 24 3.72 -15.04 -0.08
C ARG A 24 2.95 -16.26 0.41
N LEU A 25 1.84 -16.07 1.12
CA LEU A 25 0.98 -17.18 1.55
C LEU A 25 0.41 -17.94 0.33
N ASN A 26 -0.04 -17.22 -0.70
CA ASN A 26 -0.49 -17.85 -1.95
C ASN A 26 0.64 -18.60 -2.67
N ALA A 27 1.87 -18.08 -2.66
CA ALA A 27 3.02 -18.81 -3.18
C ALA A 27 3.33 -20.07 -2.36
N MET A 28 3.14 -20.03 -1.03
CA MET A 28 3.27 -21.22 -0.17
C MET A 28 2.17 -22.24 -0.44
N VAL A 29 0.94 -21.82 -0.74
CA VAL A 29 -0.15 -22.72 -1.18
C VAL A 29 0.24 -23.40 -2.48
N ALA A 30 0.67 -22.62 -3.47
CA ALA A 30 1.09 -23.15 -4.78
C ALA A 30 2.26 -24.14 -4.67
N ALA A 31 3.16 -23.93 -3.71
CA ALA A 31 4.28 -24.84 -3.42
C ALA A 31 3.90 -26.03 -2.53
N GLY A 32 2.64 -26.14 -2.05
CA GLY A 32 2.17 -27.21 -1.16
C GLY A 32 2.80 -27.19 0.24
N VAL A 33 3.31 -26.03 0.69
CA VAL A 33 4.01 -25.91 1.99
C VAL A 33 3.21 -25.19 3.07
N LEU A 34 2.07 -24.56 2.72
CA LEU A 34 1.14 -24.01 3.70
C LEU A 34 0.22 -25.12 4.23
N THR A 35 0.36 -25.47 5.51
CA THR A 35 -0.31 -26.62 6.13
C THR A 35 -1.42 -26.25 7.10
N PHE A 36 -1.83 -24.98 7.13
CA PHE A 36 -2.88 -24.46 8.00
C PHE A 36 -3.70 -23.37 7.26
N PRO A 37 -4.92 -23.06 7.72
CA PRO A 37 -5.70 -21.97 7.16
C PRO A 37 -5.12 -20.60 7.54
N SER A 38 -5.17 -19.65 6.62
CA SER A 38 -4.80 -18.27 6.84
C SER A 38 -5.89 -17.33 6.31
N ILE A 39 -6.34 -16.38 7.12
CA ILE A 39 -7.32 -15.39 6.68
C ILE A 39 -6.62 -14.17 6.09
N ALA A 40 -6.95 -13.86 4.85
CA ALA A 40 -6.47 -12.69 4.13
C ALA A 40 -7.24 -11.44 4.57
N VAL A 41 -6.89 -10.87 5.71
CA VAL A 41 -7.55 -9.66 6.26
C VAL A 41 -7.43 -8.48 5.30
N ASN A 42 -6.29 -8.35 4.61
CA ASN A 42 -6.10 -7.30 3.62
C ASN A 42 -7.13 -7.33 2.47
N ASP A 43 -7.76 -8.48 2.21
CA ASP A 43 -8.69 -8.62 1.10
C ASP A 43 -10.14 -8.24 1.48
N ALA A 44 -10.40 -7.95 2.77
CA ALA A 44 -11.64 -7.31 3.20
C ALA A 44 -11.75 -5.89 2.65
N GLN A 45 -12.95 -5.48 2.17
CA GLN A 45 -13.16 -4.15 1.59
C GLN A 45 -12.99 -3.06 2.65
N THR A 46 -13.47 -3.28 3.88
CA THR A 46 -13.29 -2.35 4.99
C THR A 46 -11.83 -2.21 5.43
N LYS A 47 -10.95 -3.13 5.01
CA LYS A 47 -9.51 -3.00 5.20
C LYS A 47 -8.86 -2.23 4.06
N HIS A 48 -8.79 -2.77 2.86
CA HIS A 48 -7.93 -2.20 1.81
C HIS A 48 -8.44 -0.90 1.20
N PHE A 49 -9.76 -0.66 1.15
CA PHE A 49 -10.28 0.62 0.68
C PHE A 49 -9.92 1.77 1.61
N PHE A 50 -9.72 1.52 2.89
CA PHE A 50 -9.52 2.55 3.90
C PHE A 50 -8.08 2.61 4.40
N ASP A 51 -7.56 1.53 4.96
CA ASP A 51 -6.18 1.41 5.44
C ASP A 51 -5.18 1.68 4.31
N ASN A 52 -5.17 0.82 3.28
CA ASN A 52 -4.20 0.93 2.19
C ASN A 52 -4.37 2.24 1.39
N ARG A 53 -5.60 2.68 1.14
CA ARG A 53 -5.85 3.88 0.34
C ARG A 53 -5.73 5.15 1.14
N TYR A 54 -6.55 5.34 2.16
CA TYR A 54 -6.60 6.59 2.92
C TYR A 54 -5.51 6.66 3.98
N GLY A 55 -5.24 5.57 4.67
CA GLY A 55 -4.18 5.48 5.68
C GLY A 55 -2.81 5.70 5.07
N THR A 56 -2.42 4.88 4.08
CA THR A 56 -1.12 5.02 3.40
C THR A 56 -1.00 6.36 2.69
N GLY A 57 -2.07 6.83 2.01
CA GLY A 57 -2.04 8.11 1.31
C GLY A 57 -1.72 9.28 2.23
N GLN A 58 -2.35 9.34 3.40
CA GLN A 58 -2.10 10.40 4.38
C GLN A 58 -0.73 10.25 5.03
N SER A 59 -0.43 9.09 5.61
CA SER A 59 0.78 8.88 6.41
C SER A 59 2.06 8.96 5.58
N THR A 60 2.04 8.57 4.30
CA THR A 60 3.18 8.72 3.40
C THR A 60 3.53 10.19 3.18
N LEU A 61 2.55 11.04 2.88
CA LEU A 61 2.80 12.47 2.69
C LEU A 61 3.18 13.15 4.00
N ASP A 62 2.61 12.72 5.11
CA ASP A 62 3.01 13.20 6.45
C ASP A 62 4.51 12.91 6.69
N GLY A 63 4.96 11.69 6.44
CA GLY A 63 6.38 11.31 6.56
C GLY A 63 7.30 12.13 5.65
N ILE A 64 6.91 12.34 4.38
CA ILE A 64 7.67 13.16 3.44
C ILE A 64 7.78 14.61 3.95
N ILE A 65 6.67 15.21 4.37
CA ILE A 65 6.63 16.61 4.82
C ILE A 65 7.44 16.78 6.10
N ARG A 66 7.29 15.90 7.08
CA ARG A 66 8.06 15.97 8.34
C ARG A 66 9.56 15.81 8.10
N ALA A 67 9.97 14.89 7.22
CA ALA A 67 11.37 14.69 6.91
C ALA A 67 11.98 15.88 6.17
N THR A 68 11.24 16.54 5.28
CA THR A 68 11.80 17.52 4.33
C THR A 68 11.37 18.94 4.57
N ASN A 69 10.16 19.17 5.05
CA ASN A 69 9.49 20.49 5.11
C ASN A 69 9.43 21.20 3.74
N ILE A 70 9.36 20.45 2.63
CA ILE A 70 9.31 21.01 1.27
C ILE A 70 7.85 21.20 0.84
N LEU A 71 7.58 22.33 0.18
CA LEU A 71 6.28 22.60 -0.44
C LEU A 71 6.06 21.63 -1.62
N LEU A 72 4.98 20.87 -1.58
CA LEU A 72 4.62 19.91 -2.65
C LEU A 72 3.91 20.58 -3.83
N ALA A 73 3.23 21.71 -3.59
CA ALA A 73 2.53 22.41 -4.65
C ALA A 73 3.47 22.83 -5.80
N GLY A 74 3.06 22.52 -7.03
CA GLY A 74 3.85 22.78 -8.24
C GLY A 74 4.97 21.77 -8.52
N LYS A 75 5.29 20.86 -7.58
CA LYS A 75 6.27 19.80 -7.77
C LYS A 75 5.69 18.64 -8.55
N THR A 76 6.52 17.93 -9.31
CA THR A 76 6.16 16.67 -9.96
C THR A 76 6.42 15.52 -8.99
N LEU A 77 5.36 14.86 -8.56
CA LEU A 77 5.43 13.69 -7.69
C LEU A 77 5.08 12.44 -8.50
N VAL A 78 6.06 11.53 -8.62
CA VAL A 78 5.92 10.25 -9.30
C VAL A 78 5.51 9.19 -8.30
N VAL A 79 4.33 8.60 -8.50
CA VAL A 79 3.84 7.45 -7.75
C VAL A 79 4.13 6.19 -8.56
N VAL A 80 5.00 5.33 -8.03
CA VAL A 80 5.40 4.09 -8.70
C VAL A 80 4.51 2.96 -8.20
N GLY A 81 3.52 2.57 -9.01
CA GLY A 81 2.45 1.64 -8.69
C GLY A 81 1.11 2.33 -8.42
N TYR A 82 0.00 1.77 -8.96
CA TYR A 82 -1.36 2.32 -8.80
C TYR A 82 -2.34 1.32 -8.19
N GLY A 83 -1.86 0.51 -7.24
CA GLY A 83 -2.69 -0.27 -6.33
C GLY A 83 -3.39 0.63 -5.30
N TRP A 84 -4.01 0.06 -4.28
CA TRP A 84 -4.75 0.85 -3.28
C TRP A 84 -3.88 1.91 -2.59
N CYS A 85 -2.64 1.57 -2.22
CA CYS A 85 -1.69 2.52 -1.64
C CYS A 85 -1.34 3.64 -2.63
N GLY A 86 -1.02 3.28 -3.88
CA GLY A 86 -0.66 4.25 -4.92
C GLY A 86 -1.78 5.23 -5.23
N LYS A 87 -3.03 4.74 -5.33
CA LYS A 87 -4.23 5.59 -5.47
C LYS A 87 -4.35 6.60 -4.33
N GLY A 88 -4.14 6.15 -3.10
CA GLY A 88 -4.20 7.02 -1.93
C GLY A 88 -3.12 8.10 -1.94
N VAL A 89 -1.87 7.72 -2.23
CA VAL A 89 -0.74 8.66 -2.33
C VAL A 89 -0.98 9.67 -3.45
N ALA A 90 -1.37 9.21 -4.65
CA ALA A 90 -1.66 10.07 -5.80
C ALA A 90 -2.76 11.09 -5.51
N MET A 91 -3.87 10.64 -4.93
CA MET A 91 -5.00 11.49 -4.55
C MET A 91 -4.58 12.57 -3.54
N ARG A 92 -3.83 12.20 -2.51
CA ARG A 92 -3.39 13.15 -1.48
C ARG A 92 -2.36 14.14 -2.03
N ALA A 93 -1.38 13.66 -2.80
CA ALA A 93 -0.37 14.51 -3.43
C ALA A 93 -1.02 15.55 -4.35
N ARG A 94 -1.98 15.14 -5.19
CA ARG A 94 -2.77 16.03 -6.04
C ARG A 94 -3.56 17.06 -5.21
N GLY A 95 -4.20 16.62 -4.12
CA GLY A 95 -4.91 17.50 -3.18
C GLY A 95 -4.02 18.55 -2.53
N MET A 96 -2.71 18.29 -2.46
CA MET A 96 -1.69 19.25 -1.98
C MET A 96 -1.06 20.08 -3.10
N GLY A 97 -1.62 20.04 -4.31
CA GLY A 97 -1.18 20.84 -5.45
C GLY A 97 0.02 20.28 -6.22
N ALA A 98 0.41 19.04 -5.99
CA ALA A 98 1.45 18.39 -6.78
C ALA A 98 0.95 17.99 -8.19
N ASN A 99 1.85 18.03 -9.17
CA ASN A 99 1.63 17.44 -10.49
C ASN A 99 1.93 15.94 -10.39
N VAL A 100 0.89 15.09 -10.37
CA VAL A 100 1.07 13.66 -10.15
C VAL A 100 1.31 12.94 -11.46
N VAL A 101 2.36 12.13 -11.48
CA VAL A 101 2.68 11.17 -12.54
C VAL A 101 2.63 9.76 -11.92
N VAL A 102 2.03 8.82 -12.62
CA VAL A 102 1.93 7.42 -12.20
C VAL A 102 2.76 6.55 -13.13
N THR A 103 3.45 5.56 -12.59
CA THR A 103 4.02 4.46 -13.37
C THR A 103 3.32 3.17 -12.97
N GLU A 104 2.88 2.38 -13.95
CA GLU A 104 2.12 1.15 -13.71
C GLU A 104 2.38 0.13 -14.83
N ILE A 105 2.32 -1.17 -14.50
CA ILE A 105 2.49 -2.27 -15.45
C ILE A 105 1.17 -2.95 -15.81
N ASP A 106 0.16 -2.82 -14.94
CA ASP A 106 -1.18 -3.35 -15.14
C ASP A 106 -1.98 -2.35 -16.00
N PRO A 107 -2.41 -2.73 -17.23
CA PRO A 107 -3.10 -1.80 -18.12
C PRO A 107 -4.44 -1.32 -17.57
N ILE A 108 -5.12 -2.13 -16.73
CA ILE A 108 -6.40 -1.73 -16.12
C ILE A 108 -6.16 -0.62 -15.10
N LYS A 109 -5.17 -0.79 -14.22
CA LYS A 109 -4.81 0.23 -13.24
C LYS A 109 -4.22 1.49 -13.91
N ALA A 110 -3.51 1.33 -15.03
CA ALA A 110 -3.02 2.46 -15.80
C ALA A 110 -4.18 3.28 -16.41
N ILE A 111 -5.21 2.62 -16.96
CA ILE A 111 -6.43 3.28 -17.45
C ILE A 111 -7.15 3.99 -16.29
N GLU A 112 -7.29 3.34 -15.15
CA GLU A 112 -7.89 3.94 -13.96
C GLU A 112 -7.15 5.20 -13.54
N ALA A 113 -5.80 5.17 -13.50
CA ALA A 113 -5.00 6.35 -13.21
C ALA A 113 -5.26 7.51 -14.20
N VAL A 114 -5.40 7.21 -15.49
CA VAL A 114 -5.74 8.23 -16.52
C VAL A 114 -7.14 8.80 -16.27
N MET A 115 -8.13 7.96 -15.95
CA MET A 115 -9.51 8.40 -15.67
C MET A 115 -9.58 9.23 -14.38
N ASP A 116 -8.73 8.93 -13.39
CA ASP A 116 -8.57 9.74 -12.18
C ASP A 116 -7.83 11.07 -12.45
N GLY A 117 -7.46 11.34 -13.70
CA GLY A 117 -6.81 12.58 -14.14
C GLY A 117 -5.32 12.63 -13.83
N MET A 118 -4.66 11.49 -13.69
CA MET A 118 -3.21 11.40 -13.53
C MET A 118 -2.54 11.20 -14.89
N ARG A 119 -1.32 11.71 -15.01
CA ARG A 119 -0.47 11.40 -16.17
C ARG A 119 0.22 10.05 -15.94
N VAL A 120 0.13 9.13 -16.89
CA VAL A 120 0.81 7.83 -16.82
C VAL A 120 2.01 7.83 -17.77
N LEU A 121 3.17 7.41 -17.27
CA LEU A 121 4.42 7.33 -18.02
C LEU A 121 5.20 6.06 -17.66
N PRO A 122 6.02 5.52 -18.57
CA PRO A 122 7.06 4.56 -18.22
C PRO A 122 8.07 5.16 -17.22
N MET A 123 8.63 4.33 -16.31
CA MET A 123 9.55 4.80 -15.28
C MET A 123 10.77 5.56 -15.88
N LYS A 124 11.30 5.12 -17.02
CA LYS A 124 12.42 5.79 -17.73
C LYS A 124 12.13 7.24 -18.14
N GLU A 125 10.87 7.55 -18.40
CA GLU A 125 10.44 8.91 -18.75
C GLU A 125 10.11 9.70 -17.47
N ALA A 126 9.40 9.08 -16.54
CA ALA A 126 9.05 9.68 -15.25
C ALA A 126 10.29 10.10 -14.45
N ALA A 127 11.36 9.30 -14.48
CA ALA A 127 12.62 9.57 -13.80
C ALA A 127 13.25 10.92 -14.19
N LYS A 128 13.07 11.35 -15.46
CA LYS A 128 13.65 12.61 -15.96
C LYS A 128 12.94 13.86 -15.48
N ILE A 129 11.67 13.72 -15.06
CA ILE A 129 10.80 14.88 -14.77
C ILE A 129 10.35 14.96 -13.31
N GLY A 130 10.47 13.86 -12.54
CA GLY A 130 10.07 13.81 -11.15
C GLY A 130 10.94 14.68 -10.24
N ASP A 131 10.32 15.33 -9.28
CA ASP A 131 10.97 15.99 -8.14
C ASP A 131 10.92 15.07 -6.91
N PHE A 132 9.81 14.32 -6.78
CA PHE A 132 9.59 13.30 -5.76
C PHE A 132 9.21 11.97 -6.39
N PHE A 133 9.66 10.88 -5.78
CA PHE A 133 9.33 9.51 -6.17
C PHE A 133 8.90 8.73 -4.94
N VAL A 134 7.72 8.10 -5.02
CA VAL A 134 7.17 7.26 -3.95
C VAL A 134 6.89 5.89 -4.53
N THR A 135 7.58 4.85 -4.06
CA THR A 135 7.36 3.47 -4.50
C THR A 135 6.35 2.77 -3.60
N VAL A 136 5.38 2.07 -4.20
CA VAL A 136 4.26 1.38 -3.54
C VAL A 136 3.82 0.13 -4.30
N THR A 137 4.77 -0.58 -4.91
CA THR A 137 4.48 -1.71 -5.81
C THR A 137 4.47 -3.06 -5.10
N GLY A 138 5.19 -3.18 -3.98
CA GLY A 138 5.49 -4.46 -3.33
C GLY A 138 6.46 -5.33 -4.15
N ASN A 139 7.11 -4.79 -5.18
CA ASN A 139 8.05 -5.49 -6.05
C ASN A 139 9.50 -5.11 -5.67
N ARG A 140 10.45 -5.51 -6.48
CA ARG A 140 11.88 -5.32 -6.24
C ARG A 140 12.49 -4.43 -7.30
N HIS A 141 13.38 -3.49 -6.88
CA HIS A 141 14.22 -2.66 -7.75
C HIS A 141 13.43 -1.92 -8.86
N VAL A 142 12.24 -1.39 -8.50
CA VAL A 142 11.41 -0.62 -9.44
C VAL A 142 12.03 0.73 -9.77
N ILE A 143 12.90 1.25 -8.87
CA ILE A 143 13.85 2.32 -9.16
C ILE A 143 15.24 1.74 -9.07
N ASP A 144 15.99 1.78 -10.18
CA ASP A 144 17.29 1.17 -10.35
C ASP A 144 18.29 2.17 -10.96
N ARG A 145 19.52 1.73 -11.18
CA ARG A 145 20.67 2.50 -11.67
C ARG A 145 20.34 3.43 -12.83
N GLU A 146 19.69 2.93 -13.87
CA GLU A 146 19.33 3.72 -15.04
C GLU A 146 18.34 4.85 -14.73
N HIS A 147 17.51 4.69 -13.69
CA HIS A 147 16.56 5.70 -13.26
C HIS A 147 17.27 6.78 -12.44
N PHE A 148 18.12 6.40 -11.47
CA PHE A 148 18.90 7.35 -10.69
C PHE A 148 19.81 8.22 -11.54
N ALA A 149 20.42 7.64 -12.59
CA ALA A 149 21.35 8.35 -13.49
C ALA A 149 20.69 9.54 -14.23
N VAL A 150 19.39 9.48 -14.48
CA VAL A 150 18.66 10.50 -15.26
C VAL A 150 17.78 11.41 -14.42
N MET A 151 17.66 11.16 -13.11
CA MET A 151 16.91 12.02 -12.20
C MET A 151 17.45 13.45 -12.18
N LYS A 152 16.60 14.38 -11.78
CA LYS A 152 17.00 15.77 -11.53
C LYS A 152 17.97 15.82 -10.35
N ASP A 153 18.81 16.84 -10.33
CA ASP A 153 19.60 17.16 -9.15
C ASP A 153 18.68 17.49 -7.97
N GLY A 154 18.97 16.88 -6.80
CA GLY A 154 18.16 17.02 -5.61
C GLY A 154 16.82 16.27 -5.67
N ALA A 155 16.61 15.35 -6.62
CA ALA A 155 15.42 14.51 -6.66
C ALA A 155 15.28 13.69 -5.35
N ILE A 156 14.07 13.61 -4.83
CA ILE A 156 13.77 12.95 -3.56
C ILE A 156 13.08 11.62 -3.83
N VAL A 157 13.64 10.53 -3.31
CA VAL A 157 13.07 9.19 -3.43
C VAL A 157 12.72 8.63 -2.06
N CYS A 158 11.57 8.00 -1.96
CA CYS A 158 11.16 7.28 -0.76
C CYS A 158 10.33 6.05 -1.10
N ASN A 159 10.29 5.13 -0.14
CA ASN A 159 9.49 3.92 -0.23
C ASN A 159 8.32 3.99 0.75
N SER A 160 7.13 3.62 0.30
CA SER A 160 5.95 3.36 1.12
C SER A 160 5.36 1.97 0.84
N GLY A 161 6.12 1.12 0.15
CA GLY A 161 5.87 -0.32 0.07
C GLY A 161 6.43 -1.05 1.28
N HIS A 162 5.98 -2.28 1.50
CA HIS A 162 6.26 -3.01 2.74
C HIS A 162 7.75 -3.28 3.00
N PHE A 163 8.52 -3.60 1.97
CA PHE A 163 9.94 -3.91 2.07
C PHE A 163 10.81 -2.80 1.45
N ASP A 164 11.99 -2.60 1.99
CA ASP A 164 13.01 -1.66 1.53
C ASP A 164 13.72 -2.07 0.21
N LEU A 165 13.12 -3.02 -0.51
CA LEU A 165 13.67 -3.59 -1.75
C LEU A 165 13.21 -2.88 -3.03
N GLU A 166 12.24 -1.97 -2.95
CA GLU A 166 11.72 -1.28 -4.14
C GLU A 166 12.73 -0.32 -4.75
N LEU A 167 13.56 0.30 -3.91
CA LEU A 167 14.69 1.13 -4.32
C LEU A 167 15.96 0.27 -4.35
N ASN A 168 16.68 0.24 -5.48
CA ASN A 168 17.99 -0.40 -5.55
C ASN A 168 19.06 0.51 -4.93
N LEU A 169 19.09 0.58 -3.59
CA LEU A 169 20.04 1.42 -2.88
C LEU A 169 21.49 0.97 -3.04
N ASP A 170 21.74 -0.32 -3.30
CA ASP A 170 23.08 -0.80 -3.59
C ASP A 170 23.58 -0.22 -4.90
N ALA A 171 22.74 -0.20 -5.94
CA ALA A 171 23.08 0.46 -7.19
C ALA A 171 23.31 1.97 -7.02
N LEU A 172 22.52 2.64 -6.15
CA LEU A 172 22.71 4.07 -5.85
C LEU A 172 24.04 4.31 -5.11
N ARG A 173 24.38 3.49 -4.11
CA ARG A 173 25.66 3.56 -3.38
C ARG A 173 26.85 3.34 -4.31
N ASP A 174 26.77 2.38 -5.22
CA ASP A 174 27.84 2.09 -6.18
C ASP A 174 28.16 3.27 -7.10
N MET A 175 27.16 4.06 -7.47
CA MET A 175 27.34 5.21 -8.39
C MET A 175 27.54 6.55 -7.67
N SER A 176 27.50 6.57 -6.35
CA SER A 176 27.58 7.78 -5.54
C SER A 176 28.82 7.78 -4.61
N GLU A 177 29.24 8.97 -4.19
CA GLU A 177 30.10 9.16 -3.03
C GLU A 177 29.37 8.65 -1.76
N PRO A 178 30.09 8.46 -0.64
CA PRO A 178 29.47 8.08 0.62
C PRO A 178 28.33 9.01 0.98
N ALA A 179 27.20 8.44 1.37
CA ALA A 179 25.99 9.19 1.70
C ALA A 179 26.23 10.19 2.83
N VAL A 180 25.69 11.39 2.68
CA VAL A 180 25.73 12.44 3.68
C VAL A 180 24.38 12.56 4.37
N LYS A 181 24.34 12.31 5.67
CA LYS A 181 23.11 12.51 6.46
C LYS A 181 22.88 14.01 6.68
N ARG A 182 21.85 14.55 6.05
CA ARG A 182 21.51 15.99 6.12
C ARG A 182 20.68 16.32 7.36
N ARG A 183 19.76 15.43 7.74
CA ARG A 183 18.91 15.49 8.95
C ARG A 183 18.37 14.10 9.28
N PRO A 184 17.64 13.88 10.37
CA PRO A 184 16.95 12.63 10.62
C PRO A 184 16.12 12.19 9.40
N PHE A 185 16.25 10.93 9.00
CA PHE A 185 15.56 10.31 7.86
C PHE A 185 15.87 10.88 6.47
N VAL A 186 16.92 11.72 6.33
CA VAL A 186 17.28 12.34 5.04
C VAL A 186 18.76 12.11 4.77
N GLU A 187 19.03 11.30 3.75
CA GLU A 187 20.37 11.00 3.25
C GLU A 187 20.55 11.50 1.82
N GLU A 188 21.65 12.14 1.54
CA GLU A 188 22.01 12.64 0.22
C GLU A 188 23.12 11.80 -0.38
N TYR A 189 22.91 11.35 -1.60
CA TYR A 189 23.83 10.58 -2.41
C TYR A 189 24.29 11.40 -3.61
N THR A 190 25.50 11.92 -3.56
CA THR A 190 26.09 12.70 -4.66
C THR A 190 26.77 11.77 -5.64
N SER A 191 26.47 11.88 -6.92
CA SER A 191 27.10 11.07 -7.97
C SER A 191 28.63 11.26 -8.01
N LYS A 192 29.39 10.18 -8.26
CA LYS A 192 30.86 10.19 -8.35
C LYS A 192 31.41 11.10 -9.44
N ASP A 193 30.63 11.42 -10.45
CA ASP A 193 30.99 12.41 -11.46
C ASP A 193 30.76 13.85 -10.99
N GLY A 194 30.28 14.06 -9.77
CA GLY A 194 30.07 15.36 -9.14
C GLY A 194 28.88 16.16 -9.70
N GLY A 195 28.08 15.56 -10.58
CA GLY A 195 27.08 16.31 -11.34
C GLY A 195 25.75 16.51 -10.64
N LYS A 196 25.27 15.51 -9.88
CA LYS A 196 23.91 15.50 -9.32
C LYS A 196 23.85 14.75 -8.00
N SER A 197 22.85 15.08 -7.21
CA SER A 197 22.52 14.33 -5.99
C SER A 197 21.10 13.76 -6.05
N VAL A 198 20.90 12.64 -5.36
CA VAL A 198 19.59 12.04 -5.07
C VAL A 198 19.44 11.98 -3.55
N ILE A 199 18.27 12.38 -3.07
CA ILE A 199 17.94 12.39 -1.65
C ILE A 199 17.07 11.18 -1.35
N VAL A 200 17.49 10.32 -0.42
CA VAL A 200 16.74 9.16 0.03
C VAL A 200 16.10 9.45 1.39
N LEU A 201 14.82 9.21 1.52
CA LEU A 201 14.10 9.37 2.78
C LEU A 201 13.96 8.01 3.48
N GLY A 202 14.11 8.01 4.81
CA GLY A 202 13.89 6.86 5.67
C GLY A 202 14.82 5.68 5.38
N GLU A 203 15.97 5.93 4.73
CA GLU A 203 16.91 4.87 4.35
C GLU A 203 16.27 3.80 3.44
N GLY A 204 15.22 4.18 2.66
CA GLY A 204 14.44 3.27 1.83
C GLY A 204 13.39 2.44 2.56
N ARG A 205 13.29 2.55 3.89
CA ARG A 205 12.23 1.92 4.70
C ARG A 205 10.89 2.63 4.48
N LEU A 206 9.80 2.02 4.97
CA LEU A 206 8.46 2.64 4.93
C LEU A 206 8.50 4.04 5.54
N ILE A 207 8.37 5.05 4.69
CA ILE A 207 8.49 6.46 5.11
C ILE A 207 7.43 6.88 6.13
N ASN A 208 6.21 6.32 6.01
CA ASN A 208 5.11 6.60 6.91
C ASN A 208 5.32 6.08 8.35
N LEU A 209 6.17 5.08 8.54
CA LEU A 209 6.55 4.55 9.86
C LEU A 209 7.93 5.04 10.30
N ALA A 210 8.82 5.32 9.35
CA ALA A 210 10.16 5.80 9.68
C ALA A 210 10.14 7.27 10.14
N ALA A 211 9.37 8.14 9.48
CA ALA A 211 9.36 9.58 9.71
C ALA A 211 8.01 10.15 10.18
N ALA A 212 6.99 9.30 10.38
CA ALA A 212 5.67 9.65 10.92
C ALA A 212 5.13 8.55 11.82
N GLU A 213 3.94 8.74 12.38
CA GLU A 213 3.29 7.79 13.30
C GLU A 213 2.52 6.66 12.61
N GLY A 214 2.58 6.56 11.28
CA GLY A 214 1.80 5.58 10.51
C GLY A 214 0.36 6.01 10.31
N HIS A 215 -0.54 5.04 10.19
CA HIS A 215 -1.94 5.28 9.87
C HIS A 215 -2.72 5.81 11.09
N PRO A 216 -3.67 6.75 10.87
CA PRO A 216 -4.53 7.23 11.95
C PRO A 216 -5.38 6.13 12.57
N ALA A 217 -5.61 6.20 13.88
CA ALA A 217 -6.44 5.23 14.61
C ALA A 217 -7.86 5.10 14.03
N SER A 218 -8.41 6.21 13.49
CA SER A 218 -9.74 6.23 12.89
C SER A 218 -9.90 5.43 11.59
N VAL A 219 -8.80 4.98 10.99
CA VAL A 219 -8.82 4.05 9.85
C VAL A 219 -8.37 2.65 10.28
N MET A 220 -7.48 2.56 11.25
CA MET A 220 -6.98 1.29 11.77
C MET A 220 -8.01 0.51 12.58
N ASP A 221 -9.04 1.16 13.11
CA ASP A 221 -10.10 0.49 13.87
C ASP A 221 -10.83 -0.58 13.03
N MET A 222 -11.08 -0.32 11.74
CA MET A 222 -11.68 -1.30 10.83
C MET A 222 -10.71 -2.45 10.51
N SER A 223 -9.43 -2.17 10.31
CA SER A 223 -8.40 -3.20 10.12
C SER A 223 -8.32 -4.13 11.33
N PHE A 224 -8.31 -3.57 12.54
CA PHE A 224 -8.24 -4.35 13.77
C PHE A 224 -9.54 -5.09 14.06
N ALA A 225 -10.72 -4.54 13.70
CA ALA A 225 -11.99 -5.27 13.76
C ALA A 225 -11.94 -6.52 12.84
N ASN A 226 -11.43 -6.37 11.61
CA ASN A 226 -11.21 -7.51 10.71
C ASN A 226 -10.26 -8.54 11.32
N GLN A 227 -9.17 -8.12 11.96
CA GLN A 227 -8.25 -9.04 12.64
C GLN A 227 -8.92 -9.81 13.77
N ALA A 228 -9.67 -9.11 14.63
CA ALA A 228 -10.37 -9.72 15.78
C ALA A 228 -11.42 -10.73 15.30
N LEU A 229 -12.26 -10.35 14.34
CA LEU A 229 -13.29 -11.23 13.78
C LEU A 229 -12.70 -12.39 12.95
N SER A 230 -11.54 -12.20 12.33
CA SER A 230 -10.79 -13.28 11.69
C SER A 230 -10.29 -14.31 12.69
N ALA A 231 -9.80 -13.86 13.85
CA ALA A 231 -9.39 -14.78 14.91
C ALA A 231 -10.59 -15.55 15.48
N GLU A 232 -11.73 -14.87 15.71
CA GLU A 232 -12.97 -15.51 16.12
C GLU A 232 -13.46 -16.53 15.07
N PHE A 233 -13.45 -16.16 13.80
CA PHE A 233 -13.83 -17.03 12.68
C PHE A 233 -12.98 -18.30 12.63
N LEU A 234 -11.66 -18.18 12.77
CA LEU A 234 -10.75 -19.32 12.84
C LEU A 234 -11.09 -20.26 14.02
N VAL A 235 -11.37 -19.69 15.20
CA VAL A 235 -11.72 -20.51 16.38
C VAL A 235 -13.05 -21.23 16.19
N LYS A 236 -14.08 -20.54 15.69
CA LYS A 236 -15.41 -21.13 15.41
C LYS A 236 -15.36 -22.23 14.35
N ASN A 237 -14.43 -22.14 13.40
CA ASN A 237 -14.27 -23.08 12.29
C ASN A 237 -13.05 -23.99 12.48
N LYS A 238 -12.59 -24.18 13.72
CA LYS A 238 -11.46 -25.06 14.02
C LYS A 238 -11.69 -26.47 13.48
N GLY A 239 -10.77 -26.94 12.64
CA GLY A 239 -10.80 -28.29 12.05
C GLY A 239 -11.73 -28.44 10.84
N THR A 240 -12.43 -27.40 10.41
CA THR A 240 -13.30 -27.42 9.20
C THR A 240 -12.68 -26.70 8.02
N LEU A 241 -11.82 -25.70 8.27
CA LEU A 241 -11.12 -24.98 7.21
C LEU A 241 -9.93 -25.78 6.69
N ALA A 242 -9.88 -25.96 5.38
CA ALA A 242 -8.72 -26.56 4.73
C ALA A 242 -7.48 -25.66 4.86
N ALA A 243 -6.28 -26.25 4.76
CA ALA A 243 -5.06 -25.48 4.62
C ALA A 243 -5.12 -24.62 3.35
N GLY A 244 -4.79 -23.34 3.48
CA GLY A 244 -4.89 -22.40 2.37
C GLY A 244 -5.19 -20.98 2.82
N VAL A 245 -5.33 -20.08 1.85
CA VAL A 245 -5.71 -18.68 2.09
C VAL A 245 -7.22 -18.52 1.91
N HIS A 246 -7.88 -17.94 2.90
CA HIS A 246 -9.32 -17.73 2.96
C HIS A 246 -9.62 -16.24 3.14
N VAL A 247 -10.80 -15.82 2.74
CA VAL A 247 -11.33 -14.47 2.97
C VAL A 247 -12.50 -14.59 3.95
N LEU A 248 -12.70 -13.59 4.80
CA LEU A 248 -13.87 -13.51 5.65
C LEU A 248 -15.16 -13.45 4.83
N PRO A 249 -16.27 -14.02 5.34
CA PRO A 249 -17.59 -13.84 4.73
C PRO A 249 -17.91 -12.35 4.54
N LYS A 250 -18.58 -12.02 3.44
CA LYS A 250 -18.95 -10.64 3.10
C LYS A 250 -19.81 -9.97 4.19
N GLU A 251 -20.59 -10.74 4.89
CA GLU A 251 -21.47 -10.29 5.98
C GLU A 251 -20.67 -9.70 7.13
N VAL A 252 -19.50 -10.26 7.45
CA VAL A 252 -18.59 -9.75 8.48
C VAL A 252 -18.03 -8.38 8.07
N ASP A 253 -17.64 -8.23 6.82
CA ASP A 253 -17.14 -6.97 6.28
C ASP A 253 -18.24 -5.88 6.29
N GLN A 254 -19.48 -6.24 5.98
CA GLN A 254 -20.63 -5.35 6.05
C GLN A 254 -20.98 -4.96 7.50
N GLU A 255 -20.86 -5.89 8.45
CA GLU A 255 -21.07 -5.62 9.88
C GLU A 255 -20.05 -4.58 10.38
N ILE A 256 -18.77 -4.75 10.06
CA ILE A 256 -17.72 -3.78 10.42
C ILE A 256 -18.04 -2.40 9.84
N ALA A 257 -18.43 -2.32 8.56
CA ALA A 257 -18.81 -1.06 7.93
C ALA A 257 -20.01 -0.40 8.63
N SER A 258 -21.02 -1.19 8.99
CA SER A 258 -22.23 -0.71 9.69
C SER A 258 -21.89 -0.17 11.08
N LEU A 259 -21.07 -0.89 11.84
CA LEU A 259 -20.58 -0.45 13.17
C LEU A 259 -19.78 0.86 13.05
N LYS A 260 -18.93 0.96 12.03
CA LYS A 260 -18.15 2.18 11.78
C LYS A 260 -19.06 3.37 11.48
N LEU A 261 -20.05 3.23 10.60
CA LEU A 261 -20.99 4.28 10.26
C LEU A 261 -21.82 4.69 11.47
N HIS A 262 -22.27 3.71 12.28
CA HIS A 262 -22.96 3.99 13.53
C HIS A 262 -22.11 4.81 14.50
N ALA A 263 -20.85 4.44 14.70
CA ALA A 263 -19.92 5.18 15.55
C ALA A 263 -19.66 6.61 15.05
N MET A 264 -19.74 6.84 13.73
CA MET A 264 -19.64 8.16 13.11
C MET A 264 -20.94 8.97 13.13
N GLY A 265 -22.05 8.39 13.61
CA GLY A 265 -23.37 9.04 13.60
C GLY A 265 -23.98 9.17 12.18
N VAL A 266 -23.48 8.42 11.21
CA VAL A 266 -23.98 8.44 9.83
C VAL A 266 -25.19 7.53 9.68
N LYS A 267 -26.26 8.07 9.10
CA LYS A 267 -27.47 7.31 8.75
C LYS A 267 -27.42 6.94 7.27
N MET A 268 -27.89 5.74 6.96
CA MET A 268 -28.02 5.25 5.58
C MET A 268 -29.50 5.02 5.25
N ASP A 269 -29.80 5.00 3.95
CA ASP A 269 -31.09 4.56 3.46
C ASP A 269 -31.28 3.05 3.66
N VAL A 270 -32.55 2.63 3.78
CA VAL A 270 -32.95 1.23 3.94
C VAL A 270 -33.86 0.88 2.77
N LEU A 271 -33.61 -0.27 2.15
CA LEU A 271 -34.45 -0.77 1.07
C LEU A 271 -35.85 -1.08 1.61
N THR A 272 -36.91 -0.65 0.88
CA THR A 272 -38.27 -1.04 1.16
C THR A 272 -38.52 -2.50 0.75
N SER A 273 -39.61 -3.10 1.24
CA SER A 273 -39.97 -4.47 0.85
C SER A 273 -40.16 -4.59 -0.67
N GLU A 274 -40.76 -3.58 -1.29
CA GLU A 274 -40.95 -3.51 -2.74
C GLU A 274 -39.62 -3.48 -3.53
N MET A 275 -38.63 -2.70 -3.04
CA MET A 275 -37.31 -2.66 -3.64
C MET A 275 -36.59 -4.01 -3.50
N LEU A 276 -36.70 -4.68 -2.35
CA LEU A 276 -36.13 -6.01 -2.12
C LEU A 276 -36.74 -7.06 -3.03
N GLU A 277 -38.10 -7.03 -3.19
CA GLU A 277 -38.83 -7.93 -4.10
C GLU A 277 -38.38 -7.70 -5.55
N TYR A 278 -38.32 -6.46 -6.01
CA TYR A 278 -37.83 -6.10 -7.35
C TYR A 278 -36.40 -6.61 -7.60
N MET A 279 -35.50 -6.43 -6.66
CA MET A 279 -34.10 -6.86 -6.79
C MET A 279 -33.92 -8.38 -6.78
N SER A 280 -34.85 -9.13 -6.20
CA SER A 280 -34.83 -10.60 -6.14
C SER A 280 -35.65 -11.28 -7.25
N SER A 281 -36.46 -10.50 -8.02
CA SER A 281 -37.28 -11.01 -9.10
C SER A 281 -36.55 -10.93 -10.44
N TRP A 282 -36.67 -11.97 -11.24
CA TRP A 282 -36.25 -12.00 -12.64
C TRP A 282 -37.40 -11.65 -13.61
N GLU A 283 -38.64 -11.57 -13.12
CA GLU A 283 -39.83 -11.34 -13.93
C GLU A 283 -40.10 -9.87 -14.22
N THR A 284 -39.54 -8.97 -13.40
CA THR A 284 -39.70 -7.52 -13.50
C THR A 284 -38.36 -6.84 -13.71
N GLY A 285 -38.27 -6.05 -14.75
CA GLY A 285 -37.03 -5.34 -15.16
C GLY A 285 -36.72 -5.61 -16.63
N THR A 286 -35.86 -4.76 -17.21
CA THR A 286 -35.39 -4.92 -18.60
C THR A 286 -34.16 -5.79 -18.66
#